data_08be158fcec249a0722df03494b5787c
#
_entry.id   08be158fcec249a0722df03494b5787c
#
_cell.length_a   1.000
_cell.length_b   1.000
_cell.length_c   1.000
_cell.angle_alpha   90.00
_cell.angle_beta   90.00
_cell.angle_gamma   90.00
#
_symmetry.space_group_name_H-M   'P 1'
#
loop_
_entity.id
_entity.type
_entity.pdbx_description
1 polymer ?
#
loop_
_entity_poly.entity_id
_entity_poly.type
_entity_poly.pdbx_seq_one_letter_code
_entity_poly.pdbx_strand_id
1 'polypeptide(L)'
;MSAPRPISRPRVRRLATILSLAVVLAASGVAPASTAAAVSGASVEAAILSLVNRDRAALGLRPLRRDTRLATLADRRAANLAASRTFSHAAAGGDVGAELDRVGVQWYVWGELLAFRSGGLTSKTAAAIYGAWRNSDPHWSKLMSRTFNYIGFGTAVRTSNPRVFAVAVLTESRDHTAPRAEMLTATRSGTTITFTWRGWDPALQSHWAGLRDFDVWYRVDKGAWRRIRDNTTATSLSLSSRTPGHLYELAVSARDRAGNIGKISAPLGIRVP
;
A
#
# COMPACT_ATOMS: atom_id res chain seq x y z
N MET A 1 24.60 -7.05 15.56
CA MET A 1 23.25 -7.04 14.97
C MET A 1 22.25 -7.33 16.08
N SER A 2 21.63 -6.28 16.64
CA SER A 2 20.66 -6.44 17.73
C SER A 2 19.35 -6.99 17.19
N ALA A 3 18.87 -8.08 17.77
CA ALA A 3 17.58 -8.66 17.46
C ALA A 3 16.45 -7.64 17.73
N PRO A 4 15.44 -7.54 16.89
CA PRO A 4 14.31 -6.64 17.13
C PRO A 4 13.56 -7.09 18.41
N ARG A 5 13.19 -6.11 19.26
CA ARG A 5 12.40 -6.36 20.47
C ARG A 5 11.02 -6.95 20.08
N PRO A 6 10.60 -8.04 20.74
CA PRO A 6 9.30 -8.65 20.45
C PRO A 6 8.15 -7.68 20.80
N ILE A 7 7.21 -7.54 19.87
CA ILE A 7 5.97 -6.78 20.09
C ILE A 7 5.02 -7.65 20.90
N SER A 8 4.57 -7.15 22.05
CA SER A 8 3.57 -7.84 22.87
C SER A 8 2.21 -7.86 22.15
N ARG A 9 1.60 -9.02 22.07
CA ARG A 9 0.26 -9.22 21.53
C ARG A 9 -0.80 -8.68 22.49
N PRO A 10 -1.90 -8.12 22.01
CA PRO A 10 -3.04 -7.92 22.87
C PRO A 10 -3.49 -9.27 23.44
N ARG A 11 -3.62 -9.36 24.76
CA ARG A 11 -4.13 -10.54 25.46
C ARG A 11 -5.59 -10.74 25.08
N VAL A 12 -5.85 -11.55 24.06
CA VAL A 12 -7.17 -12.14 23.86
C VAL A 12 -7.31 -13.22 24.93
N ARG A 13 -8.29 -13.07 25.84
CA ARG A 13 -8.64 -14.10 26.82
C ARG A 13 -8.89 -15.39 26.06
N ARG A 14 -8.03 -16.38 26.27
CA ARG A 14 -8.23 -17.73 25.77
C ARG A 14 -9.33 -18.36 26.60
N LEU A 15 -10.51 -18.53 26.05
CA LEU A 15 -11.41 -19.61 26.45
C LEU A 15 -10.77 -20.88 25.88
N ALA A 16 -10.28 -21.72 26.75
CA ALA A 16 -9.79 -23.05 26.42
C ALA A 16 -11.00 -23.86 25.94
N THR A 17 -11.08 -24.11 24.63
CA THR A 17 -12.02 -25.09 24.10
C THR A 17 -11.21 -26.32 23.67
N ILE A 18 -11.46 -27.39 24.35
CA ILE A 18 -10.91 -28.72 24.13
C ILE A 18 -11.22 -29.17 22.71
N LEU A 19 -10.18 -29.61 22.00
CA LEU A 19 -10.26 -30.14 20.64
C LEU A 19 -10.99 -31.50 20.70
N SER A 20 -12.29 -31.48 20.45
CA SER A 20 -13.07 -32.72 20.20
C SER A 20 -13.04 -32.98 18.69
N LEU A 21 -12.48 -34.12 18.30
CA LEU A 21 -12.48 -34.69 16.97
C LEU A 21 -13.94 -35.03 16.63
N ALA A 22 -14.63 -34.15 15.88
CA ALA A 22 -15.97 -34.41 15.39
C ALA A 22 -15.88 -35.09 14.02
N VAL A 23 -16.17 -36.37 14.00
CA VAL A 23 -16.55 -37.11 12.80
C VAL A 23 -17.88 -36.53 12.32
N VAL A 24 -17.90 -35.88 11.17
CA VAL A 24 -19.12 -35.31 10.56
C VAL A 24 -19.77 -36.40 9.74
N LEU A 25 -20.86 -36.98 10.26
CA LEU A 25 -21.85 -37.70 9.44
C LEU A 25 -22.53 -36.69 8.51
N ALA A 26 -22.58 -37.02 7.23
CA ALA A 26 -23.25 -36.23 6.21
C ALA A 26 -24.77 -36.30 6.43
N ALA A 27 -25.40 -35.20 6.79
CA ALA A 27 -26.82 -34.99 6.61
C ALA A 27 -27.01 -34.17 5.31
N SER A 28 -27.63 -34.81 4.32
CA SER A 28 -27.93 -34.22 3.02
C SER A 28 -29.08 -33.21 3.15
N GLY A 29 -28.75 -31.98 3.52
CA GLY A 29 -29.63 -30.82 3.35
C GLY A 29 -29.13 -30.02 2.17
N VAL A 30 -29.79 -30.08 1.03
CA VAL A 30 -29.52 -29.22 -0.12
C VAL A 30 -30.02 -27.82 0.23
N ALA A 31 -29.22 -27.05 0.93
CA ALA A 31 -29.38 -25.60 0.96
C ALA A 31 -28.88 -25.04 -0.38
N PRO A 32 -29.58 -24.07 -1.02
CA PRO A 32 -29.09 -23.45 -2.23
C PRO A 32 -27.72 -22.87 -1.95
N ALA A 33 -26.72 -23.38 -2.64
CA ALA A 33 -25.38 -22.83 -2.58
C ALA A 33 -25.45 -21.38 -3.11
N SER A 34 -25.44 -20.42 -2.20
CA SER A 34 -25.18 -19.04 -2.57
C SER A 34 -23.80 -19.06 -3.23
N THR A 35 -23.78 -18.95 -4.55
CA THR A 35 -22.55 -18.80 -5.33
C THR A 35 -21.93 -17.45 -4.95
N ALA A 36 -21.12 -17.46 -3.90
CA ALA A 36 -20.29 -16.29 -3.60
C ALA A 36 -19.50 -15.98 -4.86
N ALA A 37 -19.74 -14.81 -5.44
CA ALA A 37 -19.08 -14.39 -6.66
C ALA A 37 -17.56 -14.58 -6.51
N ALA A 38 -16.94 -15.18 -7.52
CA ALA A 38 -15.49 -15.37 -7.55
C ALA A 38 -14.83 -13.97 -7.50
N VAL A 39 -14.00 -13.73 -6.51
CA VAL A 39 -13.27 -12.46 -6.38
C VAL A 39 -11.90 -12.58 -7.05
N SER A 40 -11.37 -11.46 -7.54
CA SER A 40 -10.03 -11.44 -8.14
C SER A 40 -8.92 -11.56 -7.08
N GLY A 41 -7.76 -12.08 -7.47
CA GLY A 41 -6.56 -12.09 -6.61
C GLY A 41 -6.25 -10.70 -6.07
N ALA A 42 -6.26 -9.68 -6.93
CA ALA A 42 -6.00 -8.29 -6.55
C ALA A 42 -6.94 -7.76 -5.47
N SER A 43 -8.23 -8.14 -5.50
CA SER A 43 -9.18 -7.74 -4.44
C SER A 43 -8.90 -8.45 -3.12
N VAL A 44 -8.47 -9.72 -3.16
CA VAL A 44 -8.03 -10.47 -1.97
C VAL A 44 -6.78 -9.83 -1.35
N GLU A 45 -5.79 -9.49 -2.16
CA GLU A 45 -4.54 -8.86 -1.74
C GLU A 45 -4.78 -7.49 -1.10
N ALA A 46 -5.64 -6.67 -1.70
CA ALA A 46 -6.04 -5.37 -1.14
C ALA A 46 -6.75 -5.53 0.21
N ALA A 47 -7.62 -6.54 0.34
CA ALA A 47 -8.28 -6.84 1.59
C ALA A 47 -7.30 -7.33 2.68
N ILE A 48 -6.32 -8.17 2.32
CA ILE A 48 -5.25 -8.59 3.26
C ILE A 48 -4.46 -7.38 3.74
N LEU A 49 -4.04 -6.50 2.83
CA LEU A 49 -3.30 -5.27 3.19
C LEU A 49 -4.10 -4.39 4.14
N SER A 50 -5.40 -4.25 3.91
CA SER A 50 -6.30 -3.50 4.80
C SER A 50 -6.33 -4.10 6.21
N LEU A 51 -6.45 -5.44 6.33
CA LEU A 51 -6.45 -6.14 7.61
C LEU A 51 -5.11 -5.98 8.34
N VAL A 52 -3.99 -6.15 7.63
CA VAL A 52 -2.65 -5.94 8.19
C VAL A 52 -2.50 -4.51 8.73
N ASN A 53 -2.86 -3.52 7.92
CA ASN A 53 -2.70 -2.11 8.29
C ASN A 53 -3.65 -1.67 9.40
N ARG A 54 -4.85 -2.26 9.50
CA ARG A 54 -5.75 -2.07 10.64
C ARG A 54 -5.09 -2.53 11.96
N ASP A 55 -4.51 -3.72 11.99
CA ASP A 55 -3.90 -4.25 13.21
C ASP A 55 -2.56 -3.54 13.52
N ARG A 56 -1.83 -3.09 12.48
CA ARG A 56 -0.67 -2.20 12.66
C ARG A 56 -1.08 -0.88 13.33
N ALA A 57 -2.15 -0.25 12.86
CA ALA A 57 -2.68 0.99 13.46
C ALA A 57 -3.09 0.79 14.93
N ALA A 58 -3.74 -0.34 15.26
CA ALA A 58 -4.10 -0.69 16.64
C ALA A 58 -2.88 -0.85 17.57
N LEU A 59 -1.70 -1.13 17.00
CA LEU A 59 -0.41 -1.21 17.71
C LEU A 59 0.42 0.08 17.63
N GLY A 60 -0.13 1.18 17.11
CA GLY A 60 0.58 2.44 16.92
C GLY A 60 1.68 2.39 15.87
N LEU A 61 1.62 1.44 14.93
CA LEU A 61 2.57 1.29 13.84
C LEU A 61 2.08 2.03 12.59
N ARG A 62 3.02 2.56 11.81
CA ARG A 62 2.71 3.11 10.49
C ARG A 62 2.27 2.01 9.54
N PRO A 63 1.40 2.31 8.56
CA PRO A 63 0.96 1.33 7.58
C PRO A 63 2.12 0.86 6.70
N LEU A 64 2.12 -0.42 6.34
CA LEU A 64 2.93 -0.91 5.23
C LEU A 64 2.38 -0.36 3.92
N ARG A 65 3.27 0.12 3.05
CA ARG A 65 2.93 0.64 1.72
C ARG A 65 3.04 -0.46 0.68
N ARG A 66 2.05 -0.53 -0.20
CA ARG A 66 2.12 -1.45 -1.33
C ARG A 66 3.19 -0.97 -2.32
N ASP A 67 4.12 -1.85 -2.66
CA ASP A 67 5.04 -1.69 -3.79
C ASP A 67 4.63 -2.65 -4.91
N THR A 68 4.48 -2.14 -6.13
CA THR A 68 4.04 -2.94 -7.29
C THR A 68 5.09 -3.96 -7.73
N ARG A 69 6.39 -3.68 -7.56
CA ARG A 69 7.47 -4.62 -7.87
C ARG A 69 7.44 -5.80 -6.91
N LEU A 70 7.23 -5.53 -5.61
CA LEU A 70 7.04 -6.58 -4.60
C LEU A 70 5.78 -7.40 -4.87
N ALA A 71 4.69 -6.76 -5.31
CA ALA A 71 3.46 -7.48 -5.66
C ALA A 71 3.68 -8.39 -6.87
N THR A 72 4.29 -7.89 -7.94
CA THR A 72 4.63 -8.70 -9.12
C THR A 72 5.56 -9.88 -8.77
N LEU A 73 6.52 -9.66 -7.86
CA LEU A 73 7.37 -10.73 -7.34
C LEU A 73 6.54 -11.76 -6.56
N ALA A 74 5.68 -11.31 -5.65
CA ALA A 74 4.83 -12.17 -4.85
C ALA A 74 3.84 -12.98 -5.71
N ASP A 75 3.28 -12.40 -6.78
CA ASP A 75 2.41 -13.09 -7.75
C ASP A 75 3.15 -14.24 -8.42
N ARG A 76 4.36 -14.00 -8.93
CA ARG A 76 5.20 -15.04 -9.55
C ARG A 76 5.50 -16.15 -8.55
N ARG A 77 5.84 -15.81 -7.30
CA ARG A 77 6.15 -16.78 -6.25
C ARG A 77 4.91 -17.60 -5.84
N ALA A 78 3.73 -16.98 -5.80
CA ALA A 78 2.47 -17.67 -5.59
C ALA A 78 2.14 -18.63 -6.75
N ALA A 79 2.40 -18.22 -8.01
CA ALA A 79 2.22 -19.06 -9.17
C ALA A 79 3.18 -20.27 -9.15
N ASN A 80 4.44 -20.10 -8.74
CA ASN A 80 5.39 -21.19 -8.55
C ASN A 80 4.88 -22.22 -7.52
N LEU A 81 4.34 -21.76 -6.38
CA LEU A 81 3.72 -22.64 -5.37
C LEU A 81 2.50 -23.37 -5.93
N ALA A 82 1.68 -22.69 -6.73
CA ALA A 82 0.53 -23.32 -7.37
C ALA A 82 0.93 -24.41 -8.37
N ALA A 83 2.04 -24.26 -9.04
CA ALA A 83 2.61 -25.26 -9.96
C ALA A 83 3.38 -26.39 -9.25
N SER A 84 3.93 -26.11 -8.05
CA SER A 84 4.78 -27.06 -7.31
C SER A 84 3.97 -28.11 -6.56
N ARG A 85 4.59 -29.28 -6.33
CA ARG A 85 4.06 -30.31 -5.43
C ARG A 85 4.42 -30.07 -3.97
N THR A 86 5.43 -29.20 -3.70
CA THR A 86 5.89 -28.87 -2.36
C THR A 86 5.45 -27.45 -1.96
N PHE A 87 5.33 -27.21 -0.66
CA PHE A 87 5.01 -25.90 -0.10
C PHE A 87 6.18 -25.46 0.77
N SER A 88 7.06 -24.65 0.19
CA SER A 88 8.26 -24.12 0.86
C SER A 88 8.73 -22.82 0.20
N HIS A 89 9.57 -22.05 0.88
CA HIS A 89 10.23 -20.87 0.35
C HIS A 89 11.09 -21.21 -0.90
N ALA A 90 11.75 -22.36 -0.91
CA ALA A 90 12.50 -22.83 -2.08
C ALA A 90 11.59 -23.08 -3.27
N ALA A 91 10.44 -23.73 -3.06
CA ALA A 91 9.46 -23.99 -4.12
C ALA A 91 8.77 -22.73 -4.65
N ALA A 92 8.71 -21.68 -3.84
CA ALA A 92 8.22 -20.38 -4.27
C ALA A 92 9.17 -19.67 -5.26
N GLY A 93 10.48 -19.98 -5.24
CA GLY A 93 11.46 -19.38 -6.16
C GLY A 93 12.85 -19.20 -5.54
N GLY A 94 13.12 -19.76 -4.38
CA GLY A 94 14.42 -19.69 -3.71
C GLY A 94 14.69 -18.35 -3.03
N ASP A 95 15.90 -17.81 -3.24
CA ASP A 95 16.36 -16.59 -2.56
C ASP A 95 15.58 -15.34 -3.01
N VAL A 96 14.85 -14.75 -2.06
CA VAL A 96 14.08 -13.52 -2.27
C VAL A 96 14.99 -12.32 -2.53
N GLY A 97 16.15 -12.24 -1.86
CA GLY A 97 17.10 -11.12 -2.03
C GLY A 97 17.59 -11.02 -3.47
N ALA A 98 18.04 -12.15 -4.06
CA ALA A 98 18.45 -12.19 -5.46
C ALA A 98 17.32 -11.82 -6.43
N GLU A 99 16.08 -12.16 -6.11
CA GLU A 99 14.93 -11.79 -6.93
C GLU A 99 14.59 -10.29 -6.79
N LEU A 100 14.72 -9.71 -5.60
CA LEU A 100 14.55 -8.26 -5.36
C LEU A 100 15.57 -7.46 -6.15
N ASP A 101 16.84 -7.88 -6.15
CA ASP A 101 17.90 -7.24 -6.94
C ASP A 101 17.57 -7.26 -8.43
N ARG A 102 17.09 -8.40 -8.95
CA ARG A 102 16.72 -8.55 -10.36
C ARG A 102 15.58 -7.63 -10.80
N VAL A 103 14.63 -7.31 -9.89
CA VAL A 103 13.53 -6.39 -10.18
C VAL A 103 13.84 -4.94 -9.78
N GLY A 104 15.08 -4.64 -9.40
CA GLY A 104 15.56 -3.30 -9.11
C GLY A 104 14.98 -2.69 -7.82
N VAL A 105 14.63 -3.51 -6.85
CA VAL A 105 14.23 -3.05 -5.51
C VAL A 105 15.48 -2.88 -4.66
N GLN A 106 15.76 -1.66 -4.23
CA GLN A 106 16.78 -1.41 -3.22
C GLN A 106 16.21 -1.76 -1.84
N TRP A 107 16.88 -2.64 -1.13
CA TRP A 107 16.43 -3.15 0.17
C TRP A 107 17.59 -3.21 1.17
N TYR A 108 17.28 -3.10 2.45
CA TYR A 108 18.19 -3.30 3.57
C TYR A 108 17.89 -4.62 4.28
N VAL A 109 16.60 -4.93 4.43
CA VAL A 109 16.09 -6.16 5.01
C VAL A 109 14.87 -6.60 4.21
N TRP A 110 14.70 -7.91 4.04
CA TRP A 110 13.51 -8.49 3.43
C TRP A 110 12.88 -9.57 4.31
N GLY A 111 11.64 -9.87 4.03
CA GLY A 111 10.88 -10.96 4.65
C GLY A 111 9.90 -11.57 3.67
N GLU A 112 9.63 -12.85 3.83
CA GLU A 112 8.61 -13.56 3.09
C GLU A 112 7.66 -14.29 4.01
N LEU A 113 6.38 -14.30 3.65
CA LEU A 113 5.32 -15.09 4.27
C LEU A 113 4.63 -15.92 3.19
N LEU A 114 4.39 -17.18 3.53
CA LEU A 114 3.65 -18.12 2.67
C LEU A 114 2.40 -18.58 3.41
N ALA A 115 1.30 -18.73 2.68
CA ALA A 115 0.11 -19.41 3.15
C ALA A 115 -0.61 -20.10 2.00
N PHE A 116 -1.46 -21.07 2.33
CA PHE A 116 -2.43 -21.62 1.41
C PHE A 116 -3.74 -21.92 2.13
N ARG A 117 -4.80 -22.04 1.34
CA ARG A 117 -6.10 -22.57 1.78
C ARG A 117 -6.71 -23.44 0.70
N SER A 118 -7.55 -24.39 1.10
CA SER A 118 -8.34 -25.20 0.17
C SER A 118 -9.47 -24.37 -0.46
N GLY A 119 -9.87 -24.72 -1.68
CA GLY A 119 -10.90 -24.05 -2.46
C GLY A 119 -10.34 -22.94 -3.36
N GLY A 120 -11.24 -22.23 -4.03
CA GLY A 120 -10.92 -21.09 -4.91
C GLY A 120 -10.94 -19.75 -4.18
N LEU A 121 -10.75 -18.68 -4.94
CA LEU A 121 -10.87 -17.30 -4.46
C LEU A 121 -12.33 -16.98 -4.12
N THR A 122 -12.56 -16.53 -2.91
CA THR A 122 -13.87 -16.11 -2.40
C THR A 122 -13.72 -14.87 -1.52
N SER A 123 -14.83 -14.24 -1.15
CA SER A 123 -14.83 -13.10 -0.20
C SER A 123 -14.21 -13.46 1.17
N LYS A 124 -14.18 -14.75 1.55
CA LYS A 124 -13.59 -15.24 2.79
C LYS A 124 -12.08 -15.51 2.68
N THR A 125 -11.51 -15.51 1.47
CA THR A 125 -10.10 -15.90 1.25
C THR A 125 -9.14 -14.96 1.98
N ALA A 126 -9.33 -13.67 1.89
CA ALA A 126 -8.47 -12.68 2.54
C ALA A 126 -8.42 -12.87 4.06
N ALA A 127 -9.58 -13.03 4.69
CA ALA A 127 -9.68 -13.24 6.13
C ALA A 127 -9.03 -14.56 6.58
N ALA A 128 -9.17 -15.63 5.78
CA ALA A 128 -8.58 -16.93 6.09
C ALA A 128 -7.05 -16.91 5.98
N ILE A 129 -6.49 -16.34 4.92
CA ILE A 129 -5.03 -16.18 4.74
C ILE A 129 -4.44 -15.28 5.83
N TYR A 130 -5.07 -14.11 6.04
CA TYR A 130 -4.64 -13.20 7.10
C TYR A 130 -4.71 -13.86 8.48
N GLY A 131 -5.78 -14.60 8.79
CA GLY A 131 -5.93 -15.34 10.05
C GLY A 131 -4.84 -16.38 10.25
N ALA A 132 -4.44 -17.11 9.21
CA ALA A 132 -3.33 -18.05 9.27
C ALA A 132 -2.00 -17.34 9.63
N TRP A 133 -1.70 -16.21 9.00
CA TRP A 133 -0.50 -15.43 9.34
C TRP A 133 -0.59 -14.78 10.72
N ARG A 134 -1.76 -14.27 11.12
CA ARG A 134 -1.97 -13.65 12.42
C ARG A 134 -1.77 -14.64 13.59
N ASN A 135 -2.16 -15.89 13.40
CA ASN A 135 -2.06 -16.94 14.40
C ASN A 135 -0.70 -17.67 14.41
N SER A 136 0.22 -17.28 13.54
CA SER A 136 1.58 -17.83 13.46
C SER A 136 2.59 -16.77 13.93
N ASP A 137 3.31 -17.04 15.02
CA ASP A 137 4.27 -16.10 15.60
C ASP A 137 5.33 -15.61 14.63
N PRO A 138 5.97 -16.47 13.80
CA PRO A 138 6.96 -16.01 12.82
C PRO A 138 6.39 -15.09 11.74
N HIS A 139 5.14 -15.30 11.32
CA HIS A 139 4.48 -14.47 10.35
C HIS A 139 3.98 -13.16 10.97
N TRP A 140 3.33 -13.27 12.13
CA TRP A 140 2.83 -12.11 12.86
C TRP A 140 3.92 -11.12 13.22
N SER A 141 5.06 -11.61 13.73
CA SER A 141 6.20 -10.74 14.07
C SER A 141 6.73 -9.96 12.87
N LYS A 142 6.74 -10.55 11.67
CA LYS A 142 7.12 -9.84 10.44
C LYS A 142 6.08 -8.79 10.05
N LEU A 143 4.79 -9.13 10.03
CA LEU A 143 3.72 -8.20 9.67
C LEU A 143 3.62 -7.00 10.64
N MET A 144 3.93 -7.20 11.91
CA MET A 144 3.90 -6.18 12.97
C MET A 144 5.29 -5.61 13.28
N SER A 145 6.29 -5.87 12.45
CA SER A 145 7.64 -5.31 12.62
C SER A 145 7.67 -3.80 12.42
N ARG A 146 8.52 -3.12 13.18
CA ARG A 146 8.90 -1.72 12.97
C ARG A 146 9.95 -1.52 11.87
N THR A 147 10.52 -2.61 11.38
CA THR A 147 11.56 -2.62 10.36
C THR A 147 10.99 -2.35 8.98
N PHE A 148 9.96 -3.11 8.58
CA PHE A 148 9.43 -3.07 7.23
C PHE A 148 8.57 -1.83 6.95
N ASN A 149 8.73 -1.26 5.78
CA ASN A 149 7.97 -0.11 5.28
C ASN A 149 7.16 -0.42 4.01
N TYR A 150 7.59 -1.39 3.19
CA TYR A 150 6.88 -1.80 1.97
C TYR A 150 6.49 -3.27 2.01
N ILE A 151 5.42 -3.59 1.27
CA ILE A 151 4.89 -4.95 1.12
C ILE A 151 4.28 -5.13 -0.27
N GLY A 152 4.43 -6.34 -0.82
CA GLY A 152 3.65 -6.83 -1.95
C GLY A 152 2.97 -8.14 -1.59
N PHE A 153 1.75 -8.31 -2.03
CA PHE A 153 1.03 -9.57 -1.94
C PHE A 153 0.82 -10.14 -3.33
N GLY A 154 0.80 -11.46 -3.42
CA GLY A 154 0.45 -12.19 -4.62
C GLY A 154 -0.37 -13.43 -4.29
N THR A 155 -1.29 -13.78 -5.19
CA THR A 155 -2.15 -14.95 -5.04
C THR A 155 -2.23 -15.76 -6.33
N ALA A 156 -2.23 -17.09 -6.21
CA ALA A 156 -2.43 -17.99 -7.33
C ALA A 156 -3.33 -19.15 -6.92
N VAL A 157 -4.09 -19.69 -7.90
CA VAL A 157 -4.99 -20.82 -7.69
C VAL A 157 -4.44 -22.04 -8.43
N ARG A 158 -4.29 -23.14 -7.72
CA ARG A 158 -4.13 -24.47 -8.33
C ARG A 158 -5.51 -25.03 -8.65
N THR A 159 -5.75 -25.43 -9.88
CA THR A 159 -7.07 -25.92 -10.34
C THR A 159 -7.25 -27.43 -10.19
N SER A 160 -6.17 -28.23 -10.33
CA SER A 160 -6.23 -29.71 -10.27
C SER A 160 -6.60 -30.27 -8.90
N ASN A 161 -6.26 -29.57 -7.82
CA ASN A 161 -6.70 -29.77 -6.45
C ASN A 161 -6.90 -28.38 -5.86
N PRO A 162 -8.11 -27.82 -5.94
CA PRO A 162 -8.35 -26.41 -5.72
C PRO A 162 -7.73 -25.88 -4.43
N ARG A 163 -6.71 -25.02 -4.57
CA ARG A 163 -6.02 -24.31 -3.47
C ARG A 163 -5.63 -22.93 -3.90
N VAL A 164 -5.84 -21.97 -3.03
CA VAL A 164 -5.28 -20.63 -3.18
C VAL A 164 -3.98 -20.59 -2.41
N PHE A 165 -2.89 -20.23 -3.10
CA PHE A 165 -1.60 -19.94 -2.52
C PHE A 165 -1.48 -18.42 -2.40
N ALA A 166 -0.94 -17.95 -1.29
CA ALA A 166 -0.68 -16.54 -1.04
C ALA A 166 0.76 -16.34 -0.58
N VAL A 167 1.39 -15.33 -1.13
CA VAL A 167 2.74 -14.90 -0.77
C VAL A 167 2.68 -13.43 -0.35
N ALA A 168 3.41 -13.05 0.69
CA ALA A 168 3.72 -11.68 1.01
C ALA A 168 5.23 -11.50 1.00
N VAL A 169 5.72 -10.50 0.27
CA VAL A 169 7.12 -10.07 0.29
C VAL A 169 7.17 -8.70 0.94
N LEU A 170 8.00 -8.56 1.98
CA LEU A 170 8.20 -7.31 2.72
C LEU A 170 9.62 -6.82 2.52
N THR A 171 9.80 -5.50 2.51
CA THR A 171 11.13 -4.90 2.54
C THR A 171 11.20 -3.73 3.51
N GLU A 172 12.37 -3.56 4.12
CA GLU A 172 12.87 -2.29 4.57
C GLU A 172 13.64 -1.69 3.40
N SER A 173 13.18 -0.56 2.88
CA SER A 173 13.74 0.09 1.70
C SER A 173 13.83 1.59 1.89
N ARG A 174 14.71 2.24 1.11
CA ARG A 174 14.69 3.69 0.99
C ARG A 174 13.30 4.16 0.54
N ASP A 175 12.90 5.35 1.00
CA ASP A 175 11.64 5.96 0.56
C ASP A 175 11.61 6.16 -0.95
N HIS A 176 10.60 5.58 -1.57
CA HIS A 176 10.26 5.75 -2.99
C HIS A 176 8.76 6.04 -3.17
N THR A 177 8.10 6.48 -2.09
CA THR A 177 6.70 6.89 -2.10
C THR A 177 6.63 8.37 -2.47
N ALA A 178 5.98 8.68 -3.58
CA ALA A 178 5.83 10.06 -3.99
C ALA A 178 4.92 10.84 -3.02
N PRO A 179 5.29 12.09 -2.66
CA PRO A 179 4.45 12.97 -1.87
C PRO A 179 3.21 13.41 -2.65
N ARG A 180 2.28 14.04 -1.96
CA ARG A 180 1.03 14.56 -2.52
C ARG A 180 0.93 16.06 -2.27
N ALA A 181 0.21 16.75 -3.17
CA ALA A 181 -0.14 18.14 -3.02
C ALA A 181 -1.57 18.38 -3.49
N GLU A 182 -2.23 19.38 -2.91
CA GLU A 182 -3.55 19.82 -3.31
C GLU A 182 -3.69 21.33 -3.15
N MET A 183 -4.45 21.95 -4.06
CA MET A 183 -4.87 23.34 -3.96
C MET A 183 -5.99 23.45 -2.93
N LEU A 184 -5.95 24.49 -2.08
CA LEU A 184 -6.94 24.72 -1.03
C LEU A 184 -7.88 25.88 -1.37
N THR A 185 -7.33 27.06 -1.63
CA THR A 185 -8.14 28.27 -1.88
C THR A 185 -7.60 29.08 -3.04
N ALA A 186 -8.48 29.78 -3.71
CA ALA A 186 -8.18 30.89 -4.60
C ALA A 186 -9.07 32.07 -4.17
N THR A 187 -8.47 33.16 -3.76
CA THR A 187 -9.15 34.37 -3.29
C THR A 187 -8.71 35.58 -4.09
N ARG A 188 -9.52 36.65 -4.05
CA ARG A 188 -9.24 37.88 -4.79
C ARG A 188 -9.53 39.10 -3.92
N SER A 189 -8.66 40.11 -4.07
CA SER A 189 -8.86 41.47 -3.57
C SER A 189 -8.44 42.45 -4.66
N GLY A 190 -9.41 43.15 -5.25
CA GLY A 190 -9.16 43.98 -6.45
C GLY A 190 -8.62 43.13 -7.61
N THR A 191 -7.46 43.50 -8.12
CA THR A 191 -6.73 42.75 -9.17
C THR A 191 -5.64 41.83 -8.61
N THR A 192 -5.55 41.68 -7.29
CA THR A 192 -4.63 40.72 -6.65
C THR A 192 -5.38 39.43 -6.40
N ILE A 193 -4.79 38.34 -6.85
CA ILE A 193 -5.28 36.97 -6.59
C ILE A 193 -4.30 36.23 -5.70
N THR A 194 -4.81 35.47 -4.75
CA THR A 194 -4.01 34.68 -3.80
C THR A 194 -4.46 33.24 -3.83
N PHE A 195 -3.52 32.35 -4.02
CA PHE A 195 -3.72 30.92 -3.98
C PHE A 195 -3.04 30.34 -2.74
N THR A 196 -3.67 29.31 -2.15
CA THR A 196 -3.07 28.52 -1.09
C THR A 196 -3.12 27.04 -1.43
N TRP A 197 -2.17 26.30 -0.91
CA TRP A 197 -2.08 24.84 -1.08
C TRP A 197 -1.46 24.18 0.13
N ARG A 198 -1.55 22.87 0.16
CA ARG A 198 -0.79 22.03 1.10
C ARG A 198 -0.19 20.83 0.39
N GLY A 199 0.77 20.24 1.05
CA GLY A 199 1.33 18.95 0.65
C GLY A 199 1.66 18.10 1.85
N TRP A 200 1.78 16.82 1.61
CA TRP A 200 2.22 15.86 2.61
C TRP A 200 2.94 14.71 1.95
N ASP A 201 3.89 14.16 2.67
CA ASP A 201 4.54 12.92 2.29
C ASP A 201 3.97 11.79 3.13
N PRO A 202 3.43 10.72 2.50
CA PRO A 202 2.82 9.60 3.21
C PRO A 202 3.82 8.92 4.13
N ALA A 203 3.64 9.04 5.43
CA ALA A 203 4.59 8.56 6.41
C ALA A 203 4.83 7.04 6.30
N LEU A 204 6.11 6.64 6.36
CA LEU A 204 6.58 5.26 6.39
C LEU A 204 6.97 4.85 7.82
N GLN A 205 7.06 3.55 8.05
CA GLN A 205 7.52 3.00 9.34
C GLN A 205 9.00 3.24 9.56
N SER A 206 9.82 3.09 8.49
CA SER A 206 11.24 3.34 8.46
C SER A 206 11.61 4.14 7.21
N HIS A 207 12.74 4.84 7.22
CA HIS A 207 13.28 5.60 6.08
C HIS A 207 12.34 6.64 5.46
N TRP A 208 11.37 7.15 6.22
CA TRP A 208 10.47 8.21 5.74
C TRP A 208 11.25 9.49 5.44
N ALA A 209 11.14 9.95 4.21
CA ALA A 209 11.87 11.13 3.75
C ALA A 209 11.24 12.44 4.24
N GLY A 210 9.93 12.50 4.27
CA GLY A 210 9.17 13.71 4.58
C GLY A 210 9.19 14.74 3.46
N LEU A 211 8.19 15.61 3.47
CA LEU A 211 8.03 16.67 2.48
C LEU A 211 9.23 17.62 2.47
N ARG A 212 9.69 18.03 1.27
CA ARG A 212 10.76 18.99 1.08
C ARG A 212 10.26 20.33 0.57
N ASP A 213 9.64 20.35 -0.62
CA ASP A 213 9.27 21.57 -1.34
C ASP A 213 8.15 21.33 -2.37
N PHE A 214 7.80 22.40 -3.10
CA PHE A 214 6.81 22.40 -4.16
C PHE A 214 7.37 23.04 -5.43
N ASP A 215 6.91 22.57 -6.58
CA ASP A 215 6.93 23.31 -7.83
C ASP A 215 5.53 23.87 -8.10
N VAL A 216 5.44 25.13 -8.55
CA VAL A 216 4.18 25.84 -8.76
C VAL A 216 3.99 26.11 -10.24
N TRP A 217 2.86 25.69 -10.76
CA TRP A 217 2.46 25.80 -12.16
C TRP A 217 1.31 26.78 -12.30
N TYR A 218 1.34 27.58 -13.36
CA TYR A 218 0.39 28.65 -13.60
C TYR A 218 -0.01 28.69 -15.06
N ARG A 219 -1.26 29.05 -15.33
CA ARG A 219 -1.73 29.43 -16.66
C ARG A 219 -2.82 30.49 -16.59
N VAL A 220 -3.04 31.17 -17.71
CA VAL A 220 -4.12 32.13 -17.94
C VAL A 220 -5.05 31.54 -18.98
N ASP A 221 -6.35 31.55 -18.73
CA ASP A 221 -7.41 30.98 -19.55
C ASP A 221 -7.10 29.49 -19.86
N LYS A 222 -7.04 29.14 -21.16
CA LYS A 222 -6.67 27.79 -21.62
C LYS A 222 -5.24 27.73 -22.18
N GLY A 223 -4.40 28.71 -21.83
CA GLY A 223 -3.02 28.77 -22.31
C GLY A 223 -2.15 27.63 -21.75
N ALA A 224 -0.92 27.59 -22.22
CA ALA A 224 0.04 26.58 -21.78
C ALA A 224 0.41 26.76 -20.29
N TRP A 225 0.57 25.64 -19.59
CA TRP A 225 1.09 25.62 -18.23
C TRP A 225 2.55 26.06 -18.22
N ARG A 226 2.89 26.97 -17.32
CA ARG A 226 4.26 27.43 -17.07
C ARG A 226 4.62 27.22 -15.61
N ARG A 227 5.79 26.69 -15.34
CA ARG A 227 6.32 26.59 -13.98
C ARG A 227 6.85 27.98 -13.59
N ILE A 228 6.32 28.54 -12.51
CA ILE A 228 6.62 29.91 -12.06
C ILE A 228 7.35 29.96 -10.72
N ARG A 229 7.40 28.84 -10.00
CA ARG A 229 8.24 28.64 -8.82
C ARG A 229 8.78 27.22 -8.83
N ASP A 230 10.04 27.10 -8.48
CA ASP A 230 10.76 25.85 -8.30
C ASP A 230 11.21 25.74 -6.84
N ASN A 231 11.12 24.54 -6.27
CA ASN A 231 11.66 24.21 -4.97
C ASN A 231 11.22 25.19 -3.85
N THR A 232 9.98 25.68 -3.90
CA THR A 232 9.48 26.60 -2.88
C THR A 232 8.94 25.86 -1.66
N THR A 233 9.23 26.35 -0.47
CA THR A 233 8.62 25.87 0.77
C THR A 233 7.36 26.66 1.15
N ALA A 234 7.03 27.71 0.39
CA ALA A 234 5.80 28.48 0.59
C ALA A 234 4.56 27.62 0.30
N THR A 235 3.49 27.91 0.99
CA THR A 235 2.17 27.28 0.82
C THR A 235 1.11 28.27 0.32
N SER A 236 1.57 29.46 -0.13
CA SER A 236 0.73 30.47 -0.74
C SER A 236 1.50 31.28 -1.79
N LEU A 237 0.76 31.86 -2.71
CA LEU A 237 1.29 32.79 -3.72
C LEU A 237 0.25 33.86 -4.02
N SER A 238 0.65 35.13 -3.90
CA SER A 238 -0.13 36.27 -4.33
C SER A 238 0.43 36.81 -5.64
N LEU A 239 -0.46 37.07 -6.59
CA LEU A 239 -0.16 37.66 -7.89
C LEU A 239 -0.96 38.97 -8.00
N SER A 240 -0.27 40.10 -7.95
CA SER A 240 -0.89 41.44 -8.10
C SER A 240 -1.04 41.87 -9.56
N SER A 241 -1.84 42.91 -9.77
CA SER A 241 -2.02 43.58 -11.09
C SER A 241 -2.45 42.60 -12.21
N ARG A 242 -3.42 41.72 -11.89
CA ARG A 242 -3.98 40.79 -12.88
C ARG A 242 -4.98 41.51 -13.76
N THR A 243 -4.94 41.19 -15.06
CA THR A 243 -5.82 41.79 -16.04
C THR A 243 -7.26 41.32 -15.85
N PRO A 244 -8.26 42.20 -15.79
CA PRO A 244 -9.67 41.83 -15.77
C PRO A 244 -10.10 40.99 -16.98
N GLY A 245 -11.16 40.20 -16.81
CA GLY A 245 -11.73 39.35 -17.85
C GLY A 245 -11.09 37.97 -17.98
N HIS A 246 -9.93 37.74 -17.37
CA HIS A 246 -9.16 36.48 -17.50
C HIS A 246 -9.38 35.52 -16.35
N LEU A 247 -9.31 34.21 -16.64
CA LEU A 247 -9.24 33.12 -15.69
C LEU A 247 -7.78 32.77 -15.41
N TYR A 248 -7.39 32.81 -14.15
CA TYR A 248 -6.05 32.47 -13.68
C TYR A 248 -6.10 31.17 -12.93
N GLU A 249 -5.29 30.20 -13.33
CA GLU A 249 -5.25 28.87 -12.72
C GLU A 249 -3.87 28.53 -12.21
N LEU A 250 -3.84 27.89 -11.05
CA LEU A 250 -2.63 27.40 -10.39
C LEU A 250 -2.76 25.91 -10.11
N ALA A 251 -1.65 25.18 -10.18
CA ALA A 251 -1.49 23.81 -9.75
C ALA A 251 -0.12 23.63 -9.10
N VAL A 252 0.04 22.63 -8.25
CA VAL A 252 1.29 22.38 -7.55
C VAL A 252 1.66 20.91 -7.61
N SER A 253 2.97 20.62 -7.60
CA SER A 253 3.51 19.29 -7.31
C SER A 253 4.43 19.37 -6.11
N ALA A 254 4.43 18.33 -5.29
CA ALA A 254 5.28 18.23 -4.10
C ALA A 254 6.51 17.36 -4.38
N ARG A 255 7.60 17.61 -3.67
CA ARG A 255 8.81 16.79 -3.66
C ARG A 255 9.20 16.45 -2.22
N ASP A 256 9.64 15.22 -1.98
CA ASP A 256 10.19 14.80 -0.69
C ASP A 256 11.72 14.96 -0.62
N ARG A 257 12.29 14.67 0.56
CA ARG A 257 13.75 14.73 0.77
C ARG A 257 14.52 13.57 0.14
N ALA A 258 13.84 12.49 -0.27
CA ALA A 258 14.43 11.40 -1.05
C ALA A 258 14.51 11.73 -2.55
N GLY A 259 13.84 12.81 -2.98
CA GLY A 259 13.78 13.25 -4.38
C GLY A 259 12.59 12.72 -5.16
N ASN A 260 11.64 12.01 -4.53
CA ASN A 260 10.43 11.59 -5.20
C ASN A 260 9.54 12.80 -5.48
N ILE A 261 8.92 12.82 -6.67
CA ILE A 261 8.04 13.91 -7.13
C ILE A 261 6.62 13.39 -7.25
N GLY A 262 5.69 14.08 -6.61
CA GLY A 262 4.26 13.79 -6.69
C GLY A 262 3.63 14.23 -8.00
N LYS A 263 2.48 13.68 -8.30
CA LYS A 263 1.66 14.17 -9.42
C LYS A 263 1.28 15.63 -9.19
N ILE A 264 1.15 16.40 -10.28
CA ILE A 264 0.60 17.74 -10.24
C ILE A 264 -0.85 17.65 -9.73
N SER A 265 -1.22 18.54 -8.82
CA SER A 265 -2.58 18.62 -8.24
C SER A 265 -3.63 18.94 -9.32
N ALA A 266 -4.91 18.68 -9.01
CA ALA A 266 -5.97 19.32 -9.74
C ALA A 266 -5.78 20.85 -9.68
N PRO A 267 -5.99 21.57 -10.81
CA PRO A 267 -5.86 23.02 -10.82
C PRO A 267 -7.00 23.69 -10.06
N LEU A 268 -6.71 24.84 -9.48
CA LEU A 268 -7.70 25.74 -8.92
C LEU A 268 -7.62 27.08 -9.68
N GLY A 269 -8.77 27.61 -10.07
CA GLY A 269 -8.86 28.82 -10.87
C GLY A 269 -9.70 29.91 -10.22
N ILE A 270 -9.38 31.17 -10.55
CA ILE A 270 -10.16 32.34 -10.17
C ILE A 270 -10.19 33.35 -11.33
N ARG A 271 -11.36 33.94 -11.60
CA ARG A 271 -11.52 34.98 -12.60
C ARG A 271 -11.39 36.35 -11.94
N VAL A 272 -10.66 37.23 -12.60
CA VAL A 272 -10.66 38.66 -12.28
C VAL A 272 -11.76 39.31 -13.14
N PRO A 273 -12.80 39.89 -12.56
CA PRO A 273 -13.91 40.53 -13.31
C PRO A 273 -13.48 41.76 -14.05
#